data_958bfd646efe6aed359208ed8fdd2030
#
_entry.id   958bfd646efe6aed359208ed8fdd2030
#
_cell.length_a   1.000
_cell.length_b   1.000
_cell.length_c   1.000
_cell.angle_alpha   90.00
_cell.angle_beta   90.00
_cell.angle_gamma   90.00
#
_symmetry.space_group_name_H-M   'P 1'
#
loop_
_entity.id
_entity.type
_entity.pdbx_description
1 polymer ?
#
loop_
_entity_poly.entity_id
_entity_poly.type
_entity_poly.pdbx_seq_one_letter_code
_entity_poly.pdbx_strand_id
1 'polypeptide(L)'
;TKKSIYEWFNNTKSNYQHKDFYKIYIDFPKNELLNRIHSRAREMIKKGAVLEVKKFNSLKVRNDKTASKAIGITEVNEYLLKKIEIDQVIEKISIKTRQYAKRQSTWARGNMQNWNKKNPIQLKNFLKKF
;
A
#
# COMPACT_ATOMS: atom_id res chain seq x y z
N THR A 1 6.48 -29.72 -2.30
CA THR A 1 7.04 -30.03 -0.98
C THR A 1 5.93 -30.54 -0.08
N LYS A 2 6.17 -31.68 0.64
CA LYS A 2 5.18 -32.27 1.58
C LYS A 2 5.11 -31.55 2.94
N LYS A 3 5.82 -30.41 3.11
CA LYS A 3 5.86 -29.62 4.36
C LYS A 3 5.04 -28.36 4.21
N SER A 4 4.28 -28.02 5.26
CA SER A 4 3.54 -26.76 5.33
C SER A 4 4.49 -25.56 5.48
N ILE A 5 4.04 -24.36 5.11
CA ILE A 5 4.82 -23.13 5.29
C ILE A 5 5.12 -22.88 6.79
N TYR A 6 4.24 -23.29 7.69
CA TYR A 6 4.44 -23.18 9.13
C TYR A 6 5.57 -24.08 9.64
N GLU A 7 5.68 -25.32 9.11
CA GLU A 7 6.80 -26.22 9.43
C GLU A 7 8.12 -25.64 8.95
N TRP A 8 8.14 -25.00 7.76
CA TRP A 8 9.32 -24.30 7.28
C TRP A 8 9.71 -23.14 8.19
N PHE A 9 8.76 -22.29 8.60
CA PHE A 9 9.05 -21.18 9.51
C PHE A 9 9.57 -21.65 10.87
N ASN A 10 9.00 -22.71 11.44
CA ASN A 10 9.42 -23.25 12.75
C ASN A 10 10.81 -23.90 12.70
N ASN A 11 11.20 -24.46 11.55
CA ASN A 11 12.48 -25.16 11.38
C ASN A 11 13.59 -24.29 10.80
N THR A 12 13.27 -23.08 10.32
CA THR A 12 14.27 -22.17 9.74
C THR A 12 14.84 -21.28 10.84
N LYS A 13 16.13 -21.40 11.09
CA LYS A 13 16.89 -20.48 11.95
C LYS A 13 17.39 -19.32 11.09
N SER A 14 17.20 -18.09 11.57
CA SER A 14 17.81 -16.93 10.92
C SER A 14 19.32 -16.96 11.08
N ASN A 15 20.05 -16.71 10.01
CA ASN A 15 21.49 -16.53 10.03
C ASN A 15 21.92 -15.20 10.69
N TYR A 16 20.95 -14.30 10.92
CA TYR A 16 21.18 -12.98 11.49
C TYR A 16 20.51 -12.85 12.84
N GLN A 17 21.16 -12.15 13.76
CA GLN A 17 20.62 -11.82 15.07
C GLN A 17 19.96 -10.43 15.06
N HIS A 18 19.13 -10.13 16.05
CA HIS A 18 18.47 -8.82 16.16
C HIS A 18 19.46 -7.64 16.19
N LYS A 19 20.66 -7.82 16.74
CA LYS A 19 21.73 -6.83 16.79
C LYS A 19 22.35 -6.52 15.43
N ASP A 20 22.19 -7.41 14.44
CA ASP A 20 22.79 -7.25 13.11
C ASP A 20 21.96 -6.28 12.24
N PHE A 21 20.81 -5.79 12.75
CA PHE A 21 19.90 -4.92 12.02
C PHE A 21 19.72 -3.58 12.70
N TYR A 22 19.89 -2.49 11.96
CA TYR A 22 19.42 -1.18 12.35
C TYR A 22 17.98 -0.98 11.85
N LYS A 23 17.00 -1.12 12.75
CA LYS A 23 15.57 -1.12 12.40
C LYS A 23 15.03 0.30 12.34
N ILE A 24 14.50 0.69 11.18
CA ILE A 24 13.92 2.02 10.95
C ILE A 24 12.44 1.87 10.57
N TYR A 25 11.60 2.67 11.21
CA TYR A 25 10.22 2.90 10.82
C TYR A 25 10.06 4.32 10.26
N ILE A 26 9.60 4.42 9.00
CA ILE A 26 9.39 5.72 8.36
C ILE A 26 7.97 6.16 8.66
N ASP A 27 7.84 7.24 9.44
CA ASP A 27 6.57 7.83 9.84
C ASP A 27 6.38 9.17 9.13
N PHE A 28 5.28 9.28 8.38
CA PHE A 28 4.93 10.49 7.66
C PHE A 28 4.01 11.36 8.51
N PRO A 29 4.20 12.70 8.55
CA PRO A 29 3.21 13.62 9.09
C PRO A 29 1.85 13.38 8.43
N LYS A 30 0.80 13.28 9.25
CA LYS A 30 -0.54 12.89 8.78
C LYS A 30 -1.04 13.76 7.62
N ASN A 31 -0.87 15.08 7.70
CA ASN A 31 -1.33 15.99 6.65
C ASN A 31 -0.57 15.79 5.34
N GLU A 32 0.74 15.59 5.40
CA GLU A 32 1.57 15.29 4.22
C GLU A 32 1.13 13.98 3.57
N LEU A 33 0.89 12.94 4.38
CA LEU A 33 0.41 11.65 3.88
C LEU A 33 -0.93 11.77 3.17
N LEU A 34 -1.87 12.53 3.72
CA LEU A 34 -3.18 12.77 3.10
C LEU A 34 -3.08 13.48 1.76
N ASN A 35 -2.26 14.53 1.67
CA ASN A 35 -2.01 15.25 0.43
C ASN A 35 -1.38 14.35 -0.63
N ARG A 36 -0.41 13.52 -0.26
CA ARG A 36 0.23 12.55 -1.17
C ARG A 36 -0.75 11.51 -1.67
N ILE A 37 -1.63 11.00 -0.82
CA ILE A 37 -2.67 10.02 -1.21
C ILE A 37 -3.58 10.64 -2.27
N HIS A 38 -4.08 11.85 -2.04
CA HIS A 38 -4.97 12.52 -2.97
C HIS A 38 -4.29 12.85 -4.31
N SER A 39 -3.08 13.41 -4.26
CA SER A 39 -2.29 13.70 -5.47
C SER A 39 -2.01 12.43 -6.28
N ARG A 40 -1.63 11.33 -5.60
CA ARG A 40 -1.40 10.03 -6.26
C ARG A 40 -2.66 9.49 -6.93
N ALA A 41 -3.83 9.56 -6.28
CA ALA A 41 -5.08 9.10 -6.86
C ALA A 41 -5.42 9.88 -8.15
N ARG A 42 -5.23 11.20 -8.13
CA ARG A 42 -5.42 12.06 -9.30
C ARG A 42 -4.44 11.72 -10.42
N GLU A 43 -3.17 11.51 -10.10
CA GLU A 43 -2.17 11.13 -11.09
C GLU A 43 -2.43 9.75 -11.71
N MET A 44 -2.89 8.77 -10.94
CA MET A 44 -3.26 7.46 -11.47
C MET A 44 -4.31 7.58 -12.58
N ILE A 45 -5.36 8.36 -12.33
CA ILE A 45 -6.40 8.61 -13.34
C ILE A 45 -5.81 9.27 -14.58
N LYS A 46 -5.00 10.33 -14.43
CA LYS A 46 -4.34 11.02 -15.55
C LYS A 46 -3.40 10.11 -16.35
N LYS A 47 -2.71 9.18 -15.71
CA LYS A 47 -1.75 8.25 -16.33
C LYS A 47 -2.41 7.04 -16.98
N GLY A 48 -3.75 6.96 -16.98
CA GLY A 48 -4.48 5.97 -17.78
C GLY A 48 -5.04 4.79 -16.97
N ALA A 49 -5.21 4.90 -15.65
CA ALA A 49 -5.80 3.84 -14.84
C ALA A 49 -7.17 3.36 -15.36
N VAL A 50 -7.95 4.25 -16.00
CA VAL A 50 -9.24 3.86 -16.64
C VAL A 50 -9.02 2.86 -17.78
N LEU A 51 -8.00 3.08 -18.61
CA LEU A 51 -7.66 2.16 -19.70
C LEU A 51 -7.10 0.83 -19.18
N GLU A 52 -6.29 0.89 -18.11
CA GLU A 52 -5.77 -0.32 -17.46
C GLU A 52 -6.91 -1.19 -16.93
N VAL A 53 -7.90 -0.60 -16.25
CA VAL A 53 -9.05 -1.33 -15.73
C VAL A 53 -9.93 -1.89 -16.86
N LYS A 54 -10.11 -1.15 -17.99
CA LYS A 54 -10.77 -1.69 -19.17
C LYS A 54 -10.06 -2.95 -19.70
N LYS A 55 -8.72 -2.89 -19.83
CA LYS A 55 -7.89 -4.04 -20.24
C LYS A 55 -7.98 -5.20 -19.23
N PHE A 56 -7.93 -4.88 -17.93
CA PHE A 56 -8.08 -5.88 -16.89
C PHE A 56 -9.43 -6.60 -16.96
N ASN A 57 -10.51 -5.88 -17.20
CA ASN A 57 -11.85 -6.46 -17.35
C ASN A 57 -11.96 -7.42 -18.54
N SER A 58 -11.23 -7.15 -19.64
CA SER A 58 -11.22 -8.07 -20.80
C SER A 58 -10.56 -9.41 -20.51
N LEU A 59 -9.71 -9.49 -19.47
CA LEU A 59 -9.09 -10.75 -19.02
C LEU A 59 -10.06 -11.67 -18.27
N LYS A 60 -11.29 -11.21 -17.97
CA LYS A 60 -12.34 -11.96 -17.26
C LYS A 60 -11.85 -12.62 -15.96
N VAL A 61 -10.97 -11.95 -15.23
CA VAL A 61 -10.45 -12.45 -13.95
C VAL A 61 -11.59 -12.55 -12.94
N ARG A 62 -11.70 -13.68 -12.26
CA ARG A 62 -12.75 -13.91 -11.25
C ARG A 62 -12.65 -12.89 -10.11
N ASN A 63 -13.80 -12.43 -9.61
CA ASN A 63 -13.90 -11.41 -8.56
C ASN A 63 -13.31 -11.83 -7.20
N ASP A 64 -13.19 -13.14 -6.94
CA ASP A 64 -12.60 -13.69 -5.74
C ASP A 64 -11.06 -13.56 -5.70
N LYS A 65 -10.42 -13.37 -6.86
CA LYS A 65 -8.97 -13.24 -6.97
C LYS A 65 -8.46 -11.93 -6.38
N THR A 66 -7.26 -11.99 -5.81
CA THR A 66 -6.61 -10.85 -5.15
C THR A 66 -6.46 -9.63 -6.07
N ALA A 67 -6.13 -9.86 -7.34
CA ALA A 67 -6.01 -8.80 -8.34
C ALA A 67 -7.31 -7.99 -8.50
N SER A 68 -8.47 -8.65 -8.50
CA SER A 68 -9.78 -7.99 -8.63
C SER A 68 -10.16 -7.13 -7.43
N LYS A 69 -9.48 -7.31 -6.29
CA LYS A 69 -9.70 -6.55 -5.04
C LYS A 69 -8.79 -5.35 -4.89
N ALA A 70 -7.94 -5.05 -5.88
CA ALA A 70 -7.05 -3.89 -5.82
C ALA A 70 -7.85 -2.58 -5.76
N ILE A 71 -7.38 -1.64 -4.93
CA ILE A 71 -7.98 -0.31 -4.80
C ILE A 71 -7.91 0.39 -6.16
N GLY A 72 -9.03 0.90 -6.62
CA GLY A 72 -9.18 1.57 -7.91
C GLY A 72 -10.00 0.77 -8.93
N ILE A 73 -9.96 -0.57 -8.92
CA ILE A 73 -10.70 -1.39 -9.90
C ILE A 73 -12.21 -1.20 -9.76
N THR A 74 -12.74 -1.34 -8.54
CA THR A 74 -14.17 -1.17 -8.28
C THR A 74 -14.63 0.24 -8.61
N GLU A 75 -13.89 1.25 -8.19
CA GLU A 75 -14.22 2.67 -8.36
C GLU A 75 -14.22 3.07 -9.83
N VAL A 76 -13.23 2.60 -10.59
CA VAL A 76 -13.16 2.84 -12.05
C VAL A 76 -14.28 2.08 -12.76
N ASN A 77 -14.64 0.87 -12.33
CA ASN A 77 -15.77 0.14 -12.91
C ASN A 77 -17.09 0.87 -12.69
N GLU A 78 -17.32 1.47 -11.52
CA GLU A 78 -18.52 2.30 -11.27
C GLU A 78 -18.57 3.49 -12.25
N TYR A 79 -17.43 4.13 -12.53
CA TYR A 79 -17.33 5.18 -13.54
C TYR A 79 -17.59 4.66 -14.96
N LEU A 80 -17.01 3.53 -15.33
CA LEU A 80 -17.25 2.92 -16.65
C LEU A 80 -18.72 2.55 -16.87
N LEU A 81 -19.43 2.22 -15.80
CA LEU A 81 -20.87 1.98 -15.79
C LEU A 81 -21.70 3.27 -15.68
N LYS A 82 -21.07 4.45 -15.74
CA LYS A 82 -21.71 5.78 -15.61
C LYS A 82 -22.51 5.97 -14.32
N LYS A 83 -22.11 5.28 -13.24
CA LYS A 83 -22.73 5.42 -11.91
C LYS A 83 -22.17 6.58 -11.09
N ILE A 84 -20.94 6.96 -11.36
CA ILE A 84 -20.23 8.05 -10.69
C ILE A 84 -19.37 8.83 -11.67
N GLU A 85 -19.04 10.07 -11.32
CA GLU A 85 -18.14 10.94 -12.06
C GLU A 85 -16.66 10.69 -11.67
N ILE A 86 -15.74 11.15 -12.52
CA ILE A 86 -14.30 10.89 -12.37
C ILE A 86 -13.74 11.47 -11.05
N ASP A 87 -14.24 12.61 -10.59
CA ASP A 87 -13.82 13.22 -9.33
C ASP A 87 -14.24 12.35 -8.13
N GLN A 88 -15.41 11.71 -8.21
CA GLN A 88 -15.88 10.76 -7.20
C GLN A 88 -15.01 9.49 -7.18
N VAL A 89 -14.48 9.05 -8.33
CA VAL A 89 -13.49 7.94 -8.39
C VAL A 89 -12.24 8.31 -7.61
N ILE A 90 -11.69 9.51 -7.85
CA ILE A 90 -10.48 10.00 -7.16
C ILE A 90 -10.72 10.07 -5.65
N GLU A 91 -11.87 10.58 -5.24
CA GLU A 91 -12.23 10.67 -3.83
C GLU A 91 -12.35 9.29 -3.18
N LYS A 92 -13.10 8.36 -3.78
CA LYS A 92 -13.28 6.98 -3.27
C LYS A 92 -11.94 6.24 -3.17
N ILE A 93 -11.07 6.33 -4.18
CA ILE A 93 -9.71 5.76 -4.15
C ILE A 93 -8.91 6.38 -2.99
N SER A 94 -8.99 7.69 -2.79
CA SER A 94 -8.29 8.40 -1.73
C SER A 94 -8.77 7.95 -0.34
N ILE A 95 -10.08 7.79 -0.15
CA ILE A 95 -10.68 7.29 1.10
C ILE A 95 -10.19 5.88 1.40
N LYS A 96 -10.27 4.94 0.44
CA LYS A 96 -9.83 3.56 0.63
C LYS A 96 -8.32 3.47 0.91
N THR A 97 -7.52 4.27 0.21
CA THR A 97 -6.07 4.32 0.42
C THR A 97 -5.73 4.87 1.81
N ARG A 98 -6.44 5.90 2.28
CA ARG A 98 -6.30 6.44 3.64
C ARG A 98 -6.65 5.40 4.71
N GLN A 99 -7.75 4.65 4.52
CA GLN A 99 -8.13 3.56 5.43
C GLN A 99 -7.05 2.46 5.47
N TYR A 100 -6.48 2.12 4.31
CA TYR A 100 -5.37 1.17 4.23
C TYR A 100 -4.13 1.67 4.96
N ALA A 101 -3.73 2.92 4.75
CA ALA A 101 -2.60 3.54 5.45
C ALA A 101 -2.83 3.59 6.98
N LYS A 102 -4.08 3.85 7.43
CA LYS A 102 -4.42 3.79 8.86
C LYS A 102 -4.20 2.39 9.43
N ARG A 103 -4.61 1.33 8.72
CA ARG A 103 -4.37 -0.05 9.16
C ARG A 103 -2.87 -0.37 9.24
N GLN A 104 -2.08 0.06 8.25
CA GLN A 104 -0.62 -0.09 8.27
C GLN A 104 0.01 0.61 9.48
N SER A 105 -0.39 1.86 9.77
CA SER A 105 0.12 2.59 10.93
C SER A 105 -0.27 1.95 12.26
N THR A 106 -1.46 1.38 12.35
CA THR A 106 -1.92 0.66 13.55
C THR A 106 -1.11 -0.62 13.76
N TRP A 107 -0.89 -1.37 12.70
CA TRP A 107 -0.06 -2.57 12.73
C TRP A 107 1.39 -2.25 13.11
N ALA A 108 1.98 -1.21 12.51
CA ALA A 108 3.34 -0.79 12.81
C ALA A 108 3.52 -0.37 14.28
N ARG A 109 2.56 0.34 14.85
CA ARG A 109 2.59 0.70 16.28
C ARG A 109 2.60 -0.51 17.21
N GLY A 110 1.90 -1.58 16.85
CA GLY A 110 1.91 -2.82 17.62
C GLY A 110 3.18 -3.66 17.44
N ASN A 111 3.73 -3.70 16.22
CA ASN A 111 4.81 -4.64 15.86
C ASN A 111 6.20 -4.00 15.76
N MET A 112 6.29 -2.67 15.70
CA MET A 112 7.55 -1.93 15.50
C MET A 112 7.86 -0.98 16.66
N GLN A 113 7.49 -1.32 17.89
CA GLN A 113 7.65 -0.44 19.07
C GLN A 113 9.11 -0.04 19.32
N ASN A 114 10.03 -0.97 19.10
CA ASN A 114 11.47 -0.77 19.33
C ASN A 114 12.24 -0.32 18.08
N TRP A 115 11.53 0.11 17.03
CA TRP A 115 12.17 0.59 15.81
C TRP A 115 12.43 2.10 15.89
N ASN A 116 13.55 2.54 15.32
CA ASN A 116 13.89 3.97 15.23
C ASN A 116 12.94 4.69 14.29
N LYS A 117 12.05 5.52 14.82
CA LYS A 117 11.15 6.35 14.02
C LYS A 117 11.94 7.47 13.35
N LYS A 118 11.75 7.63 12.05
CA LYS A 118 12.30 8.74 11.28
C LYS A 118 11.26 9.25 10.30
N ASN A 119 11.18 10.57 10.15
CA ASN A 119 10.46 11.16 9.04
C ASN A 119 11.33 11.08 7.75
N PRO A 120 10.78 11.35 6.55
CA PRO A 120 11.53 11.25 5.30
C PRO A 120 12.79 12.12 5.24
N ILE A 121 12.76 13.32 5.85
CA ILE A 121 13.90 14.24 5.89
C ILE A 121 15.00 13.67 6.77
N GLN A 122 14.64 13.20 7.96
CA GLN A 122 15.56 12.54 8.89
C GLN A 122 16.18 11.28 8.28
N LEU A 123 15.40 10.49 7.53
CA LEU A 123 15.92 9.32 6.81
C LEU A 123 16.94 9.75 5.75
N LYS A 124 16.63 10.76 4.93
CA LYS A 124 17.55 11.28 3.92
C LYS A 124 18.89 11.75 4.53
N ASN A 125 18.83 12.45 5.67
CA ASN A 125 20.02 12.91 6.37
C ASN A 125 20.80 11.75 7.02
N PHE A 126 20.09 10.73 7.50
CA PHE A 126 20.71 9.51 8.04
C PHE A 126 21.47 8.75 6.97
N LEU A 127 20.85 8.52 5.79
CA LEU A 127 21.49 7.79 4.67
C LEU A 127 22.69 8.50 4.04
N LYS A 128 22.82 9.83 4.22
CA LYS A 128 24.00 10.58 3.76
C LYS A 128 25.25 10.34 4.63
N LYS A 129 25.10 9.68 5.77
CA LYS A 129 26.21 9.40 6.70
C LYS A 129 26.87 8.05 6.44
N PHE A 130 26.32 7.28 5.51
CA PHE A 130 26.85 6.01 5.01
C PHE A 130 27.25 6.14 3.54
#